data_2002bfdc3a55eb94f1ea8feb452f8677
#
_entry.id   2002bfdc3a55eb94f1ea8feb452f8677
#
_cell.length_a   1.000
_cell.length_b   1.000
_cell.length_c   1.000
_cell.angle_alpha   90.00
_cell.angle_beta   90.00
_cell.angle_gamma   90.00
#
_symmetry.space_group_name_H-M   'P 1'
#
loop_
_entity.id
_entity.type
_entity.pdbx_description
1 polymer ?
#
loop_
_entity_poly.entity_id
_entity_poly.type
_entity_poly.pdbx_seq_one_letter_code
_entity_poly.pdbx_strand_id
1 'polypeptide(L)'
;MNIAIILAALTALSTFAGGALALKAKDRLHLVLGLSAGLLLGLVAFDLLPEVFELGTGEFLHAPTVSIALIGGFLLLHFYERIFGSHEPAESDYGHDHKHSHNFTGAFGAIAMGGHVFLDGLALGVAFKVSNDLGLAVFIALLVHAFSDGLNTVSFMIKSGLWGKKSIGLLGVDALARVSGAALGSTLVLSNNLIALYLAAFSGIVIYLATSHILPEAHSRHSSRLTMVATISGVLIMWGLVAYLHSGDAHAHGSGQEIHQEDGHEEGVHEEEGHEEEGHQHSEDE
;
A
#
# COMPACT_ATOMS: atom_id res chain seq x y z
N MET A 1 -3.50 21.15 10.57
CA MET A 1 -4.17 20.34 9.53
C MET A 1 -3.35 19.08 9.38
N ASN A 2 -3.95 17.89 9.43
CA ASN A 2 -3.19 16.63 9.40
C ASN A 2 -2.52 16.46 8.03
N ILE A 3 -1.23 16.10 8.01
CA ILE A 3 -0.44 15.95 6.78
C ILE A 3 -1.09 14.94 5.81
N ALA A 4 -1.66 13.85 6.32
CA ALA A 4 -2.33 12.85 5.52
C ALA A 4 -3.49 13.43 4.69
N ILE A 5 -4.25 14.38 5.26
CA ILE A 5 -5.38 15.02 4.56
C ILE A 5 -4.87 15.92 3.43
N ILE A 6 -3.77 16.66 3.66
CA ILE A 6 -3.16 17.51 2.63
C ILE A 6 -2.67 16.65 1.46
N LEU A 7 -1.98 15.55 1.80
CA LEU A 7 -1.42 14.64 0.79
C LEU A 7 -2.54 13.89 0.05
N ALA A 8 -3.63 13.51 0.72
CA ALA A 8 -4.83 12.97 0.07
C ALA A 8 -5.45 13.97 -0.93
N ALA A 9 -5.48 15.26 -0.60
CA ALA A 9 -5.94 16.27 -1.54
C ALA A 9 -4.99 16.43 -2.73
N LEU A 10 -3.67 16.28 -2.55
CA LEU A 10 -2.70 16.27 -3.65
C LEU A 10 -2.87 15.03 -4.56
N THR A 11 -3.15 13.85 -4.01
CA THR A 11 -3.46 12.67 -4.83
C THR A 11 -4.77 12.85 -5.61
N ALA A 12 -5.77 13.52 -5.04
CA ALA A 12 -6.98 13.88 -5.77
C ALA A 12 -6.70 14.84 -6.94
N LEU A 13 -5.81 15.83 -6.76
CA LEU A 13 -5.36 16.66 -7.87
C LEU A 13 -4.63 15.87 -8.95
N SER A 14 -3.87 14.83 -8.58
CA SER A 14 -3.24 13.90 -9.52
C SER A 14 -4.28 13.16 -10.36
N THR A 15 -5.40 12.72 -9.77
CA THR A 15 -6.54 12.13 -10.51
C THR A 15 -7.09 13.10 -11.56
N PHE A 16 -7.29 14.37 -11.19
CA PHE A 16 -7.73 15.39 -12.16
C PHE A 16 -6.71 15.63 -13.27
N ALA A 17 -5.42 15.66 -12.93
CA ALA A 17 -4.34 15.84 -13.92
C ALA A 17 -4.28 14.65 -14.90
N GLY A 18 -4.41 13.41 -14.40
CA GLY A 18 -4.52 12.21 -15.21
C GLY A 18 -5.70 12.27 -16.15
N GLY A 19 -6.90 12.61 -15.65
CA GLY A 19 -8.09 12.79 -16.44
C GLY A 19 -7.94 13.87 -17.54
N ALA A 20 -7.31 14.99 -17.22
CA ALA A 20 -7.03 16.06 -18.18
C ALA A 20 -6.05 15.61 -19.28
N LEU A 21 -5.06 14.77 -18.93
CA LEU A 21 -4.11 14.23 -19.89
C LEU A 21 -4.77 13.19 -20.81
N ALA A 22 -5.73 12.41 -20.32
CA ALA A 22 -6.50 11.46 -21.15
C ALA A 22 -7.16 12.12 -22.36
N LEU A 23 -7.52 13.40 -22.24
CA LEU A 23 -8.09 14.17 -23.33
C LEU A 23 -7.07 14.53 -24.44
N LYS A 24 -5.78 14.53 -24.11
CA LYS A 24 -4.71 15.06 -25.00
C LYS A 24 -3.72 14.00 -25.49
N ALA A 25 -3.47 12.94 -24.74
CA ALA A 25 -2.38 12.00 -25.01
C ALA A 25 -2.84 10.55 -24.94
N LYS A 26 -3.05 9.93 -26.12
CA LYS A 26 -3.51 8.53 -26.20
C LYS A 26 -2.37 7.50 -26.24
N ASP A 27 -1.15 7.89 -26.67
CA ASP A 27 -0.14 6.90 -27.11
C ASP A 27 0.81 6.36 -26.04
N ARG A 28 0.90 6.97 -24.83
CA ARG A 28 1.87 6.57 -23.81
C ARG A 28 1.26 6.14 -22.48
N LEU A 29 -0.05 5.95 -22.44
CA LEU A 29 -0.77 5.58 -21.21
C LEU A 29 -0.29 4.24 -20.63
N HIS A 30 0.06 3.29 -21.49
CA HIS A 30 0.59 1.98 -21.11
C HIS A 30 1.87 2.04 -20.25
N LEU A 31 2.72 3.07 -20.46
CA LEU A 31 3.92 3.27 -19.64
C LEU A 31 3.58 3.76 -18.23
N VAL A 32 2.61 4.66 -18.11
CA VAL A 32 2.14 5.16 -16.81
C VAL A 32 1.48 4.04 -16.02
N LEU A 33 0.65 3.23 -16.67
CA LEU A 33 0.03 2.05 -16.05
C LEU A 33 1.09 1.03 -15.58
N GLY A 34 2.07 0.73 -16.43
CA GLY A 34 3.18 -0.16 -16.07
C GLY A 34 3.97 0.37 -14.87
N LEU A 35 4.32 1.66 -14.87
CA LEU A 35 5.02 2.32 -13.77
C LEU A 35 4.18 2.26 -12.47
N SER A 36 2.88 2.58 -12.57
CA SER A 36 1.95 2.53 -11.43
C SER A 36 1.86 1.13 -10.83
N ALA A 37 1.69 0.09 -11.66
CA ALA A 37 1.67 -1.29 -11.18
C ALA A 37 2.98 -1.66 -10.47
N GLY A 38 4.13 -1.23 -11.02
CA GLY A 38 5.44 -1.46 -10.41
C GLY A 38 5.61 -0.77 -9.06
N LEU A 39 5.18 0.49 -8.93
CA LEU A 39 5.22 1.22 -7.66
C LEU A 39 4.34 0.58 -6.60
N LEU A 40 3.12 0.15 -6.96
CA LEU A 40 2.20 -0.52 -6.04
C LEU A 40 2.75 -1.88 -5.57
N LEU A 41 3.29 -2.69 -6.48
CA LEU A 41 3.92 -3.96 -6.12
C LEU A 41 5.16 -3.76 -5.27
N GLY A 42 5.97 -2.76 -5.58
CA GLY A 42 7.14 -2.38 -4.78
C GLY A 42 6.76 -1.90 -3.39
N LEU A 43 5.71 -1.06 -3.27
CA LEU A 43 5.17 -0.62 -1.98
C LEU A 43 4.76 -1.82 -1.11
N VAL A 44 3.99 -2.74 -1.69
CA VAL A 44 3.55 -3.93 -0.94
C VAL A 44 4.74 -4.78 -0.50
N ALA A 45 5.70 -5.03 -1.41
CA ALA A 45 6.80 -5.97 -1.14
C ALA A 45 7.84 -5.42 -0.16
N PHE A 46 8.18 -4.12 -0.25
CA PHE A 46 9.32 -3.55 0.46
C PHE A 46 8.94 -2.71 1.67
N ASP A 47 7.67 -2.34 1.81
CA ASP A 47 7.23 -1.45 2.88
C ASP A 47 6.04 -2.03 3.66
N LEU A 48 4.89 -2.28 3.00
CA LEU A 48 3.70 -2.76 3.69
C LEU A 48 3.86 -4.16 4.31
N LEU A 49 4.40 -5.13 3.57
CA LEU A 49 4.54 -6.50 4.09
C LEU A 49 5.52 -6.60 5.25
N PRO A 50 6.74 -6.01 5.22
CA PRO A 50 7.61 -5.96 6.39
C PRO A 50 6.89 -5.40 7.61
N GLU A 51 6.27 -4.22 7.51
CA GLU A 51 5.53 -3.56 8.58
C GLU A 51 4.37 -4.40 9.13
N VAL A 52 3.60 -5.02 8.24
CA VAL A 52 2.48 -5.91 8.60
C VAL A 52 2.94 -7.09 9.43
N PHE A 53 4.07 -7.72 9.08
CA PHE A 53 4.60 -8.86 9.85
C PHE A 53 5.29 -8.43 11.14
N GLU A 54 5.78 -7.20 11.23
CA GLU A 54 6.34 -6.64 12.47
C GLU A 54 5.25 -6.30 13.48
N LEU A 55 4.18 -5.63 13.05
CA LEU A 55 3.06 -5.22 13.91
C LEU A 55 2.11 -6.36 14.28
N GLY A 56 1.98 -7.37 13.40
CA GLY A 56 0.98 -8.42 13.53
C GLY A 56 1.48 -9.65 14.28
N THR A 57 1.02 -9.85 15.51
CA THR A 57 1.45 -10.94 16.40
C THR A 57 0.47 -12.09 16.55
N GLY A 58 -0.72 -12.01 15.91
CA GLY A 58 -1.78 -13.01 16.08
C GLY A 58 -1.60 -14.25 15.22
N GLU A 59 -2.01 -15.40 15.72
CA GLU A 59 -2.09 -16.67 14.99
C GLU A 59 -3.51 -17.24 15.03
N PHE A 60 -3.93 -17.87 13.93
CA PHE A 60 -5.16 -18.63 13.84
C PHE A 60 -4.90 -19.92 13.05
N LEU A 61 -5.19 -21.08 13.65
CA LEU A 61 -4.92 -22.40 13.08
C LEU A 61 -3.47 -22.56 12.58
N HIS A 62 -2.49 -22.12 13.36
CA HIS A 62 -1.06 -22.14 13.03
C HIS A 62 -0.66 -21.28 11.81
N ALA A 63 -1.53 -20.36 11.38
CA ALA A 63 -1.21 -19.37 10.35
C ALA A 63 -1.20 -17.95 10.95
N PRO A 64 -0.25 -17.08 10.58
CA PRO A 64 -0.29 -15.68 10.98
C PRO A 64 -1.60 -15.04 10.53
N THR A 65 -2.31 -14.36 11.44
CA THR A 65 -3.59 -13.71 11.12
C THR A 65 -3.45 -12.66 10.01
N VAL A 66 -2.28 -12.02 9.92
CA VAL A 66 -1.96 -11.06 8.84
C VAL A 66 -1.90 -11.74 7.47
N SER A 67 -1.39 -12.96 7.37
CA SER A 67 -1.40 -13.73 6.11
C SER A 67 -2.83 -14.09 5.68
N ILE A 68 -3.69 -14.44 6.65
CA ILE A 68 -5.11 -14.70 6.39
C ILE A 68 -5.80 -13.43 5.92
N ALA A 69 -5.53 -12.28 6.56
CA ALA A 69 -6.10 -11.00 6.18
C ALA A 69 -5.65 -10.56 4.79
N LEU A 70 -4.37 -10.77 4.43
CA LEU A 70 -3.83 -10.49 3.11
C LEU A 70 -4.56 -11.29 2.02
N ILE A 71 -4.65 -12.60 2.18
CA ILE A 71 -5.38 -13.46 1.23
C ILE A 71 -6.86 -13.11 1.24
N GLY A 72 -7.43 -12.80 2.41
CA GLY A 72 -8.82 -12.34 2.54
C GLY A 72 -9.09 -11.09 1.73
N GLY A 73 -8.21 -10.07 1.79
CA GLY A 73 -8.32 -8.84 1.00
C GLY A 73 -8.25 -9.10 -0.51
N PHE A 74 -7.29 -9.93 -0.94
CA PHE A 74 -7.18 -10.37 -2.34
C PHE A 74 -8.46 -11.05 -2.84
N LEU A 75 -8.94 -12.05 -2.09
CA LEU A 75 -10.12 -12.82 -2.46
C LEU A 75 -11.41 -11.99 -2.37
N LEU A 76 -11.50 -11.05 -1.43
CA LEU A 76 -12.66 -10.18 -1.29
C LEU A 76 -12.90 -9.39 -2.57
N LEU A 77 -11.85 -8.75 -3.12
CA LEU A 77 -11.98 -7.99 -4.36
C LEU A 77 -12.23 -8.91 -5.55
N HIS A 78 -11.54 -10.06 -5.62
CA HIS A 78 -11.76 -11.07 -6.65
C HIS A 78 -13.21 -11.57 -6.70
N PHE A 79 -13.79 -11.93 -5.55
CA PHE A 79 -15.18 -12.39 -5.48
C PHE A 79 -16.18 -11.27 -5.74
N TYR A 80 -15.90 -10.06 -5.22
CA TYR A 80 -16.74 -8.90 -5.49
C TYR A 80 -16.93 -8.69 -7.00
N GLU A 81 -15.84 -8.71 -7.75
CA GLU A 81 -15.89 -8.55 -9.21
C GLU A 81 -16.60 -9.70 -9.92
N ARG A 82 -16.38 -10.94 -9.45
CA ARG A 82 -17.06 -12.10 -10.02
C ARG A 82 -18.58 -12.10 -9.80
N ILE A 83 -19.01 -11.66 -8.61
CA ILE A 83 -20.44 -11.66 -8.23
C ILE A 83 -21.17 -10.48 -8.86
N PHE A 84 -20.58 -9.31 -8.85
CA PHE A 84 -21.26 -8.07 -9.28
C PHE A 84 -20.96 -7.70 -10.74
N GLY A 85 -20.13 -8.47 -11.43
CA GLY A 85 -19.85 -8.28 -12.85
C GLY A 85 -19.24 -6.92 -13.19
N SER A 86 -18.50 -6.34 -12.23
CA SER A 86 -17.79 -5.08 -12.44
C SER A 86 -16.52 -5.31 -13.27
N HIS A 87 -16.66 -5.98 -14.43
CA HIS A 87 -15.61 -5.94 -15.43
C HIS A 87 -15.52 -4.50 -15.92
N GLU A 88 -14.48 -3.78 -15.57
CA GLU A 88 -13.96 -2.78 -16.49
C GLU A 88 -13.77 -3.51 -17.82
N PRO A 89 -14.41 -3.06 -18.90
CA PRO A 89 -14.28 -3.76 -20.17
C PRO A 89 -12.82 -3.75 -20.56
N ALA A 90 -12.16 -4.89 -20.50
CA ALA A 90 -10.88 -5.09 -21.17
C ALA A 90 -11.10 -4.64 -22.62
N GLU A 91 -10.22 -3.80 -23.16
CA GLU A 91 -10.35 -3.23 -24.52
C GLU A 91 -10.46 -4.28 -25.65
N SER A 92 -10.41 -5.58 -25.34
CA SER A 92 -10.49 -6.68 -26.29
C SER A 92 -11.91 -7.08 -26.73
N ASP A 93 -12.95 -6.52 -26.12
CA ASP A 93 -14.33 -6.89 -26.47
C ASP A 93 -14.98 -5.89 -27.47
N TYR A 94 -14.30 -5.68 -28.59
CA TYR A 94 -14.91 -5.06 -29.77
C TYR A 94 -15.64 -6.13 -30.56
N GLY A 95 -16.95 -6.25 -30.39
CA GLY A 95 -17.69 -6.96 -31.40
C GLY A 95 -19.01 -7.65 -31.07
N HIS A 96 -19.67 -7.44 -29.95
CA HIS A 96 -21.06 -7.91 -29.83
C HIS A 96 -21.94 -6.89 -29.09
N ASP A 97 -22.85 -6.29 -29.88
CA ASP A 97 -24.01 -5.50 -29.43
C ASP A 97 -24.93 -6.36 -28.53
N HIS A 98 -24.74 -6.31 -27.22
CA HIS A 98 -25.73 -6.74 -26.24
C HIS A 98 -26.27 -5.54 -25.48
N LYS A 99 -27.33 -4.96 -26.05
CA LYS A 99 -28.22 -4.00 -25.37
C LYS A 99 -29.02 -4.72 -24.32
N HIS A 100 -28.50 -4.95 -23.11
CA HIS A 100 -29.32 -5.22 -21.93
C HIS A 100 -28.55 -4.91 -20.63
N SER A 101 -29.14 -4.05 -19.78
CA SER A 101 -28.82 -3.85 -18.38
C SER A 101 -27.66 -2.90 -18.00
N HIS A 102 -27.53 -1.77 -18.71
CA HIS A 102 -26.47 -0.77 -18.42
C HIS A 102 -26.60 0.02 -17.09
N ASN A 103 -27.78 0.06 -16.46
CA ASN A 103 -27.99 0.95 -15.31
C ASN A 103 -27.56 0.33 -13.97
N PHE A 104 -27.68 -0.97 -13.80
CA PHE A 104 -27.36 -1.67 -12.55
C PHE A 104 -25.85 -1.90 -12.43
N THR A 105 -25.21 -2.38 -13.47
CA THR A 105 -23.75 -2.63 -13.54
C THR A 105 -22.95 -1.33 -13.37
N GLY A 106 -23.43 -0.22 -13.95
CA GLY A 106 -22.79 1.09 -13.82
C GLY A 106 -22.83 1.67 -12.40
N ALA A 107 -23.94 1.47 -11.67
CA ALA A 107 -24.05 1.94 -10.28
C ALA A 107 -23.14 1.14 -9.33
N PHE A 108 -23.06 -0.18 -9.49
CA PHE A 108 -22.18 -1.03 -8.70
C PHE A 108 -20.70 -0.76 -8.98
N GLY A 109 -20.33 -0.54 -10.25
CA GLY A 109 -18.98 -0.13 -10.63
C GLY A 109 -18.57 1.21 -10.00
N ALA A 110 -19.48 2.19 -10.00
CA ALA A 110 -19.22 3.50 -9.37
C ALA A 110 -19.07 3.38 -7.82
N ILE A 111 -19.87 2.52 -7.17
CA ILE A 111 -19.75 2.25 -5.73
C ILE A 111 -18.43 1.55 -5.43
N ALA A 112 -18.04 0.57 -6.25
CA ALA A 112 -16.77 -0.13 -6.08
C ALA A 112 -15.58 0.82 -6.21
N MET A 113 -15.60 1.69 -7.24
CA MET A 113 -14.55 2.69 -7.48
C MET A 113 -14.48 3.69 -6.31
N GLY A 114 -15.61 4.25 -5.88
CA GLY A 114 -15.66 5.15 -4.73
C GLY A 114 -15.20 4.48 -3.43
N GLY A 115 -15.55 3.21 -3.23
CA GLY A 115 -15.08 2.39 -2.10
C GLY A 115 -13.57 2.16 -2.15
N HIS A 116 -13.03 1.81 -3.30
CA HIS A 116 -11.59 1.65 -3.50
C HIS A 116 -10.82 2.94 -3.19
N VAL A 117 -11.23 4.05 -3.80
CA VAL A 117 -10.60 5.37 -3.57
C VAL A 117 -10.68 5.80 -2.10
N PHE A 118 -11.80 5.49 -1.41
CA PHE A 118 -11.93 5.71 0.03
C PHE A 118 -10.94 4.87 0.84
N LEU A 119 -10.75 3.58 0.49
CA LEU A 119 -9.77 2.71 1.14
C LEU A 119 -8.33 3.17 0.92
N ASP A 120 -8.00 3.70 -0.26
CA ASP A 120 -6.70 4.32 -0.52
C ASP A 120 -6.43 5.50 0.42
N GLY A 121 -7.42 6.38 0.57
CA GLY A 121 -7.34 7.48 1.52
C GLY A 121 -7.19 6.98 2.95
N LEU A 122 -7.99 5.99 3.35
CA LEU A 122 -7.92 5.38 4.68
C LEU A 122 -6.53 4.79 4.95
N ALA A 123 -5.96 4.06 3.97
CA ALA A 123 -4.61 3.50 4.05
C ALA A 123 -3.57 4.60 4.27
N LEU A 124 -3.66 5.70 3.52
CA LEU A 124 -2.78 6.85 3.70
C LEU A 124 -2.87 7.43 5.13
N GLY A 125 -4.09 7.60 5.64
CA GLY A 125 -4.33 8.09 7.00
C GLY A 125 -3.77 7.16 8.07
N VAL A 126 -3.95 5.85 7.91
CA VAL A 126 -3.44 4.83 8.84
C VAL A 126 -1.92 4.73 8.74
N ALA A 127 -1.34 4.74 7.53
CA ALA A 127 0.10 4.66 7.32
C ALA A 127 0.86 5.78 8.05
N PHE A 128 0.36 7.03 7.99
CA PHE A 128 0.94 8.15 8.76
C PHE A 128 0.79 8.04 10.28
N LYS A 129 -0.04 7.14 10.78
CA LYS A 129 -0.09 6.82 12.22
C LYS A 129 0.96 5.79 12.62
N VAL A 130 1.38 4.94 11.70
CA VAL A 130 2.44 3.96 11.93
C VAL A 130 3.80 4.69 11.91
N SER A 131 4.15 5.28 10.76
CA SER A 131 5.35 6.09 10.64
C SER A 131 5.20 7.14 9.53
N ASN A 132 6.05 8.18 9.57
CA ASN A 132 6.09 9.17 8.50
C ASN A 132 6.63 8.56 7.20
N ASP A 133 7.54 7.60 7.30
CA ASP A 133 8.19 6.97 6.16
C ASP A 133 7.23 6.06 5.43
N LEU A 134 6.49 5.21 6.15
CA LEU A 134 5.39 4.41 5.58
C LEU A 134 4.33 5.32 4.94
N GLY A 135 3.93 6.40 5.64
CA GLY A 135 2.96 7.37 5.12
C GLY A 135 3.43 8.03 3.82
N LEU A 136 4.72 8.37 3.72
CA LEU A 136 5.29 8.98 2.53
C LEU A 136 5.42 7.99 1.36
N ALA A 137 5.83 6.75 1.64
CA ALA A 137 5.90 5.69 0.63
C ALA A 137 4.52 5.39 0.04
N VAL A 138 3.50 5.22 0.91
CA VAL A 138 2.10 5.06 0.50
C VAL A 138 1.63 6.26 -0.33
N PHE A 139 1.93 7.50 0.10
CA PHE A 139 1.57 8.70 -0.64
C PHE A 139 2.14 8.71 -2.06
N ILE A 140 3.42 8.40 -2.24
CA ILE A 140 4.09 8.42 -3.55
C ILE A 140 3.48 7.36 -4.49
N ALA A 141 3.23 6.15 -3.98
CA ALA A 141 2.56 5.11 -4.75
C ALA A 141 1.15 5.54 -5.16
N LEU A 142 0.37 6.07 -4.21
CA LEU A 142 -0.98 6.55 -4.47
C LEU A 142 -1.01 7.78 -5.40
N LEU A 143 0.00 8.64 -5.39
CA LEU A 143 0.06 9.80 -6.28
C LEU A 143 0.11 9.38 -7.75
N VAL A 144 0.94 8.38 -8.09
CA VAL A 144 1.05 7.85 -9.45
C VAL A 144 -0.16 6.98 -9.80
N HIS A 145 -0.64 6.17 -8.84
CA HIS A 145 -1.83 5.36 -9.03
C HIS A 145 -3.06 6.22 -9.28
N ALA A 146 -3.30 7.25 -8.50
CA ALA A 146 -4.40 8.19 -8.67
C ALA A 146 -4.37 8.92 -10.03
N PHE A 147 -3.17 9.20 -10.56
CA PHE A 147 -3.03 9.71 -11.92
C PHE A 147 -3.54 8.71 -12.95
N SER A 148 -3.20 7.42 -12.81
CA SER A 148 -3.67 6.34 -13.68
C SER A 148 -5.18 6.16 -13.58
N ASP A 149 -5.76 6.24 -12.38
CA ASP A 149 -7.21 6.16 -12.16
C ASP A 149 -7.95 7.28 -12.90
N GLY A 150 -7.44 8.51 -12.82
CA GLY A 150 -8.00 9.65 -13.53
C GLY A 150 -7.97 9.47 -15.06
N LEU A 151 -6.85 8.93 -15.58
CA LEU A 151 -6.71 8.59 -16.98
C LEU A 151 -7.77 7.57 -17.43
N ASN A 152 -7.91 6.49 -16.68
CA ASN A 152 -8.81 5.39 -16.99
C ASN A 152 -10.27 5.83 -16.89
N THR A 153 -10.64 6.50 -15.81
CA THR A 153 -12.00 7.01 -15.57
C THR A 153 -12.46 7.93 -16.70
N VAL A 154 -11.63 8.90 -17.09
CA VAL A 154 -11.97 9.83 -18.16
C VAL A 154 -12.00 9.14 -19.52
N SER A 155 -11.03 8.25 -19.81
CA SER A 155 -11.01 7.48 -21.05
C SER A 155 -12.26 6.63 -21.23
N PHE A 156 -12.68 5.94 -20.14
CA PHE A 156 -13.90 5.14 -20.12
C PHE A 156 -15.16 6.00 -20.39
N MET A 157 -15.26 7.16 -19.75
CA MET A 157 -16.40 8.06 -19.92
C MET A 157 -16.50 8.64 -21.33
N ILE A 158 -15.36 8.97 -21.95
CA ILE A 158 -15.33 9.43 -23.35
C ILE A 158 -15.83 8.31 -24.27
N LYS A 159 -15.33 7.09 -24.10
CA LYS A 159 -15.74 5.93 -24.91
C LYS A 159 -17.21 5.58 -24.76
N SER A 160 -17.74 5.71 -23.54
CA SER A 160 -19.16 5.45 -23.23
C SER A 160 -20.11 6.57 -23.71
N GLY A 161 -19.58 7.66 -24.29
CA GLY A 161 -20.39 8.84 -24.68
C GLY A 161 -20.96 9.62 -23.48
N LEU A 162 -20.50 9.33 -22.26
CA LEU A 162 -20.99 9.96 -21.03
C LEU A 162 -20.16 11.18 -20.60
N TRP A 163 -19.25 11.64 -21.46
CA TRP A 163 -18.40 12.80 -21.15
C TRP A 163 -19.23 14.07 -20.96
N GLY A 164 -19.01 14.76 -19.87
CA GLY A 164 -19.68 16.03 -19.57
C GLY A 164 -19.64 16.38 -18.08
N LYS A 165 -20.60 17.20 -17.63
CA LYS A 165 -20.67 17.66 -16.22
C LYS A 165 -20.76 16.50 -15.21
N LYS A 166 -21.34 15.36 -15.61
CA LYS A 166 -21.44 14.17 -14.75
C LYS A 166 -20.06 13.53 -14.50
N SER A 167 -19.17 13.55 -15.47
CA SER A 167 -17.82 13.00 -15.37
C SER A 167 -16.97 13.81 -14.40
N ILE A 168 -17.06 15.14 -14.47
CA ILE A 168 -16.38 16.03 -13.51
C ILE A 168 -16.94 15.81 -12.10
N GLY A 169 -18.26 15.59 -11.99
CA GLY A 169 -18.91 15.27 -10.72
C GLY A 169 -18.38 13.97 -10.11
N LEU A 170 -18.13 12.93 -10.92
CA LEU A 170 -17.58 11.66 -10.45
C LEU A 170 -16.15 11.82 -9.93
N LEU A 171 -15.27 12.54 -10.67
CA LEU A 171 -13.94 12.87 -10.18
C LEU A 171 -13.97 13.67 -8.85
N GLY A 172 -14.98 14.52 -8.67
CA GLY A 172 -15.22 15.23 -7.42
C GLY A 172 -15.63 14.29 -6.28
N VAL A 173 -16.45 13.28 -6.56
CA VAL A 173 -16.82 12.24 -5.58
C VAL A 173 -15.60 11.42 -5.18
N ASP A 174 -14.76 11.03 -6.14
CA ASP A 174 -13.50 10.31 -5.87
C ASP A 174 -12.56 11.13 -4.98
N ALA A 175 -12.42 12.42 -5.28
CA ALA A 175 -11.62 13.34 -4.45
C ALA A 175 -12.14 13.42 -3.01
N LEU A 176 -13.48 13.55 -2.84
CA LEU A 176 -14.12 13.58 -1.51
C LEU A 176 -13.97 12.24 -0.78
N ALA A 177 -14.13 11.12 -1.48
CA ALA A 177 -13.95 9.78 -0.91
C ALA A 177 -12.52 9.61 -0.38
N ARG A 178 -11.50 9.97 -1.15
CA ARG A 178 -10.10 9.87 -0.76
C ARG A 178 -9.75 10.75 0.44
N VAL A 179 -10.17 12.00 0.41
CA VAL A 179 -9.92 12.95 1.53
C VAL A 179 -10.66 12.51 2.79
N SER A 180 -11.91 12.05 2.67
CA SER A 180 -12.68 11.56 3.83
C SER A 180 -12.09 10.28 4.40
N GLY A 181 -11.60 9.37 3.55
CA GLY A 181 -10.86 8.18 3.97
C GLY A 181 -9.60 8.54 4.77
N ALA A 182 -8.78 9.47 4.25
CA ALA A 182 -7.56 9.93 4.94
C ALA A 182 -7.88 10.62 6.28
N ALA A 183 -8.93 11.45 6.32
CA ALA A 183 -9.39 12.07 7.55
C ALA A 183 -9.82 11.00 8.58
N LEU A 184 -10.61 10.02 8.17
CA LEU A 184 -11.03 8.93 9.06
C LEU A 184 -9.82 8.11 9.53
N GLY A 185 -8.95 7.66 8.62
CA GLY A 185 -7.76 6.86 8.93
C GLY A 185 -6.83 7.54 9.92
N SER A 186 -6.66 8.87 9.79
CA SER A 186 -5.83 9.65 10.69
C SER A 186 -6.43 9.87 12.08
N THR A 187 -7.73 9.67 12.28
CA THR A 187 -8.43 9.84 13.58
C THR A 187 -8.69 8.52 14.30
N LEU A 188 -8.69 7.40 13.57
CA LEU A 188 -8.94 6.09 14.18
C LEU A 188 -7.88 5.76 15.23
N VAL A 189 -8.30 5.34 16.40
CA VAL A 189 -7.43 4.79 17.46
C VAL A 189 -7.53 3.28 17.38
N LEU A 190 -6.56 2.65 16.73
CA LEU A 190 -6.50 1.21 16.50
C LEU A 190 -5.32 0.63 17.26
N SER A 191 -5.44 -0.62 17.72
CA SER A 191 -4.29 -1.39 18.21
C SER A 191 -3.36 -1.75 17.05
N ASN A 192 -2.08 -1.97 17.33
CA ASN A 192 -1.09 -2.36 16.32
C ASN A 192 -1.55 -3.60 15.52
N ASN A 193 -2.14 -4.58 16.19
CA ASN A 193 -2.66 -5.77 15.52
C ASN A 193 -3.83 -5.47 14.56
N LEU A 194 -4.73 -4.54 14.90
CA LEU A 194 -5.80 -4.12 13.99
C LEU A 194 -5.27 -3.30 12.82
N ILE A 195 -4.25 -2.48 13.04
CA ILE A 195 -3.54 -1.77 11.97
C ILE A 195 -2.89 -2.78 11.02
N ALA A 196 -2.16 -3.77 11.56
CA ALA A 196 -1.54 -4.83 10.78
C ALA A 196 -2.56 -5.62 9.94
N LEU A 197 -3.68 -6.03 10.53
CA LEU A 197 -4.75 -6.73 9.81
C LEU A 197 -5.35 -5.89 8.68
N TYR A 198 -5.57 -4.60 8.93
CA TYR A 198 -6.06 -3.68 7.91
C TYR A 198 -5.05 -3.50 6.77
N LEU A 199 -3.78 -3.21 7.09
CA LEU A 199 -2.71 -3.04 6.09
C LEU A 199 -2.45 -4.34 5.31
N ALA A 200 -2.57 -5.51 5.96
CA ALA A 200 -2.49 -6.80 5.31
C ALA A 200 -3.61 -7.01 4.29
N ALA A 201 -4.87 -6.76 4.70
CA ALA A 201 -6.01 -6.86 3.80
C ALA A 201 -5.91 -5.85 2.64
N PHE A 202 -5.50 -4.61 2.93
CA PHE A 202 -5.24 -3.59 1.93
C PHE A 202 -4.14 -4.03 0.94
N SER A 203 -3.03 -4.59 1.43
CA SER A 203 -1.96 -5.16 0.59
C SER A 203 -2.48 -6.23 -0.37
N GLY A 204 -3.36 -7.12 0.12
CA GLY A 204 -4.03 -8.12 -0.72
C GLY A 204 -4.89 -7.51 -1.83
N ILE A 205 -5.67 -6.48 -1.51
CA ILE A 205 -6.48 -5.72 -2.49
C ILE A 205 -5.55 -5.06 -3.54
N VAL A 206 -4.46 -4.42 -3.09
CA VAL A 206 -3.49 -3.75 -3.99
C VAL A 206 -2.80 -4.75 -4.92
N ILE A 207 -2.39 -5.92 -4.41
CA ILE A 207 -1.81 -6.99 -5.24
C ILE A 207 -2.82 -7.42 -6.31
N TYR A 208 -4.08 -7.66 -5.93
CA TYR A 208 -5.11 -8.03 -6.90
C TYR A 208 -5.29 -6.97 -7.97
N LEU A 209 -5.42 -5.70 -7.58
CA LEU A 209 -5.61 -4.58 -8.49
C LEU A 209 -4.41 -4.43 -9.44
N ALA A 210 -3.19 -4.45 -8.94
CA ALA A 210 -1.99 -4.31 -9.74
C ALA A 210 -1.83 -5.44 -10.76
N THR A 211 -2.11 -6.70 -10.34
CA THR A 211 -1.88 -7.88 -11.19
C THR A 211 -3.05 -8.25 -12.10
N SER A 212 -4.27 -8.02 -11.67
CA SER A 212 -5.48 -8.43 -12.42
C SER A 212 -6.04 -7.32 -13.31
N HIS A 213 -5.76 -6.05 -13.01
CA HIS A 213 -6.29 -4.90 -13.76
C HIS A 213 -5.18 -4.09 -14.42
N ILE A 214 -4.31 -3.45 -13.61
CA ILE A 214 -3.38 -2.44 -14.11
C ILE A 214 -2.33 -3.06 -15.06
N LEU A 215 -1.74 -4.19 -14.67
CA LEU A 215 -0.69 -4.83 -15.45
C LEU A 215 -1.21 -5.43 -16.77
N PRO A 216 -2.33 -6.17 -16.80
CA PRO A 216 -2.93 -6.62 -18.06
C PRO A 216 -3.35 -5.48 -18.97
N GLU A 217 -3.94 -4.40 -18.44
CA GLU A 217 -4.31 -3.23 -19.24
C GLU A 217 -3.08 -2.53 -19.84
N ALA A 218 -2.01 -2.38 -19.06
CA ALA A 218 -0.75 -1.83 -19.56
C ALA A 218 -0.17 -2.64 -20.73
N HIS A 219 -0.38 -3.96 -20.76
CA HIS A 219 0.12 -4.84 -21.83
C HIS A 219 -0.86 -5.02 -22.99
N SER A 220 -2.16 -4.79 -22.80
CA SER A 220 -3.18 -5.01 -23.84
C SER A 220 -3.06 -4.01 -25.01
N ARG A 221 -2.68 -2.77 -24.71
CA ARG A 221 -2.61 -1.69 -25.70
C ARG A 221 -1.37 -1.79 -26.62
N HIS A 222 -0.24 -2.13 -26.05
CA HIS A 222 1.01 -2.37 -26.78
C HIS A 222 1.87 -3.31 -25.93
N SER A 223 1.99 -4.56 -26.35
CA SER A 223 2.97 -5.53 -25.79
C SER A 223 4.39 -5.05 -26.10
N SER A 224 4.84 -4.02 -25.41
CA SER A 224 6.13 -3.37 -25.67
C SER A 224 7.08 -3.69 -24.53
N ARG A 225 8.36 -3.94 -24.89
CA ARG A 225 9.45 -4.07 -23.91
C ARG A 225 9.53 -2.85 -22.99
N LEU A 226 9.06 -1.68 -23.45
CA LEU A 226 9.04 -0.44 -22.67
C LEU A 226 8.03 -0.50 -21.51
N THR A 227 6.89 -1.16 -21.67
CA THR A 227 5.93 -1.36 -20.56
C THR A 227 6.54 -2.20 -19.45
N MET A 228 7.25 -3.29 -19.82
CA MET A 228 7.97 -4.12 -18.85
C MET A 228 9.08 -3.33 -18.14
N VAL A 229 9.84 -2.53 -18.89
CA VAL A 229 10.85 -1.63 -18.31
C VAL A 229 10.20 -0.62 -17.36
N ALA A 230 9.05 -0.04 -17.72
CA ALA A 230 8.31 0.89 -16.85
C ALA A 230 7.88 0.22 -15.54
N THR A 231 7.36 -1.02 -15.59
CA THR A 231 6.99 -1.78 -14.38
C THR A 231 8.20 -2.08 -13.50
N ILE A 232 9.30 -2.57 -14.08
CA ILE A 232 10.53 -2.83 -13.33
C ILE A 232 11.07 -1.52 -12.72
N SER A 233 11.04 -0.42 -13.48
CA SER A 233 11.46 0.89 -12.97
C SER A 233 10.61 1.33 -11.78
N GLY A 234 9.30 1.10 -11.82
CA GLY A 234 8.40 1.39 -10.69
C GLY A 234 8.80 0.61 -9.43
N VAL A 235 9.06 -0.69 -9.57
CA VAL A 235 9.53 -1.54 -8.45
C VAL A 235 10.86 -1.03 -7.89
N LEU A 236 11.83 -0.72 -8.77
CA LEU A 236 13.16 -0.24 -8.35
C LEU A 236 13.11 1.16 -7.72
N ILE A 237 12.26 2.05 -8.23
CA ILE A 237 12.04 3.39 -7.64
C ILE A 237 11.49 3.25 -6.23
N MET A 238 10.48 2.39 -6.04
CA MET A 238 9.90 2.18 -4.71
C MET A 238 10.91 1.55 -3.75
N TRP A 239 11.66 0.54 -4.20
CA TRP A 239 12.73 -0.05 -3.39
C TRP A 239 13.78 1.00 -2.97
N GLY A 240 14.25 1.82 -3.91
CA GLY A 240 15.20 2.89 -3.62
C GLY A 240 14.64 3.96 -2.67
N LEU A 241 13.35 4.30 -2.81
CA LEU A 241 12.65 5.23 -1.93
C LEU A 241 12.58 4.69 -0.50
N VAL A 242 12.11 3.45 -0.34
CA VAL A 242 11.99 2.79 0.98
C VAL A 242 13.37 2.67 1.64
N ALA A 243 14.38 2.24 0.88
CA ALA A 243 15.75 2.17 1.37
C ALA A 243 16.30 3.54 1.81
N TYR A 244 15.98 4.61 1.07
CA TYR A 244 16.38 5.98 1.43
C TYR A 244 15.69 6.47 2.70
N LEU A 245 14.37 6.26 2.83
CA LEU A 245 13.60 6.67 3.99
C LEU A 245 14.11 5.99 5.27
N HIS A 246 14.27 4.66 5.24
CA HIS A 246 14.76 3.90 6.41
C HIS A 246 16.25 4.15 6.73
N SER A 247 17.07 4.60 5.76
CA SER A 247 18.47 4.97 6.04
C SER A 247 18.59 6.25 6.88
N GLY A 248 17.61 7.13 6.82
CA GLY A 248 17.54 8.36 7.63
C GLY A 248 17.45 8.07 9.12
N ASP A 249 16.67 7.05 9.51
CA ASP A 249 16.47 6.68 10.92
C ASP A 249 17.71 6.00 11.53
N ALA A 250 18.48 5.25 10.74
CA ALA A 250 19.72 4.62 11.20
C ALA A 250 20.78 5.64 11.66
N HIS A 251 20.79 6.85 11.07
CA HIS A 251 21.71 7.92 11.47
C HIS A 251 21.23 8.71 12.70
N ALA A 252 19.93 8.70 13.01
CA ALA A 252 19.38 9.38 14.19
C ALA A 252 19.61 8.61 15.49
N HIS A 253 19.70 7.28 15.44
CA HIS A 253 19.97 6.44 16.59
C HIS A 253 21.48 6.20 16.87
N GLY A 254 22.37 6.49 15.91
CA GLY A 254 23.82 6.34 16.05
C GLY A 254 24.55 7.48 16.79
N SER A 255 23.90 8.62 17.01
CA SER A 255 24.56 9.81 17.62
C SER A 255 24.28 10.01 19.11
N GLY A 256 23.61 9.04 19.76
CA GLY A 256 23.20 9.15 21.17
C GLY A 256 23.93 8.25 22.17
N GLN A 257 24.91 7.44 21.75
CA GLN A 257 25.56 6.48 22.64
C GLN A 257 27.09 6.51 22.55
N GLU A 258 27.68 7.68 22.64
CA GLU A 258 29.07 7.87 23.04
C GLU A 258 29.17 9.06 23.96
N ILE A 259 28.94 8.86 25.25
CA ILE A 259 29.58 9.70 26.31
C ILE A 259 29.57 8.86 27.63
N HIS A 260 30.79 8.64 28.12
CA HIS A 260 31.23 8.35 29.47
C HIS A 260 31.12 6.92 30.00
N GLN A 261 32.22 6.23 29.88
CA GLN A 261 32.86 5.56 31.01
C GLN A 261 34.37 5.74 30.89
N GLU A 262 34.86 6.87 31.42
CA GLU A 262 36.24 7.04 31.86
C GLU A 262 36.25 7.23 33.37
N ASP A 263 37.19 6.52 33.98
CA ASP A 263 37.84 6.76 35.26
C ASP A 263 37.14 6.43 36.58
N GLY A 264 37.72 5.45 37.22
CA GLY A 264 37.59 5.14 38.63
C GLY A 264 38.55 4.03 39.05
N HIS A 265 39.88 4.29 38.90
CA HIS A 265 40.89 3.55 39.65
C HIS A 265 40.73 3.89 41.13
N GLU A 266 40.51 2.87 41.97
CA GLU A 266 41.01 2.86 43.37
C GLU A 266 41.56 1.49 43.67
N GLU A 267 42.86 1.54 43.97
CA GLU A 267 43.68 0.49 44.62
C GLU A 267 43.19 0.30 46.06
N GLY A 268 43.27 -0.93 46.55
CA GLY A 268 43.05 -1.21 47.98
C GLY A 268 43.11 -2.69 48.31
N VAL A 269 44.33 -3.16 48.37
CA VAL A 269 44.97 -3.88 49.51
C VAL A 269 44.35 -5.22 50.00
N HIS A 270 45.20 -6.22 49.85
CA HIS A 270 45.37 -7.49 50.55
C HIS A 270 44.58 -7.71 51.87
N GLU A 271 44.06 -8.94 52.01
CA GLU A 271 44.40 -9.81 53.19
C GLU A 271 44.08 -11.29 52.81
N GLU A 272 45.11 -12.10 53.02
CA GLU A 272 45.12 -13.56 53.06
C GLU A 272 44.49 -14.04 54.39
N GLU A 273 43.97 -15.21 54.40
CA GLU A 273 43.89 -16.28 55.37
C GLU A 273 42.70 -17.16 55.00
N GLY A 274 42.73 -18.43 54.79
CA GLY A 274 43.52 -19.51 55.33
C GLY A 274 42.56 -20.63 55.72
N HIS A 275 42.79 -21.82 55.15
CA HIS A 275 42.38 -23.15 55.64
C HIS A 275 40.88 -23.37 56.03
N GLU A 276 40.20 -24.46 55.64
CA GLU A 276 40.54 -25.88 55.97
C GLU A 276 39.70 -26.82 55.12
N GLU A 277 40.28 -27.96 54.82
CA GLU A 277 39.72 -29.20 54.27
C GLU A 277 38.72 -29.84 55.23
N GLU A 278 37.85 -30.63 54.73
CA GLU A 278 37.34 -31.95 55.13
C GLU A 278 36.11 -32.24 54.29
N GLY A 279 35.93 -33.27 53.54
CA GLY A 279 36.29 -34.69 53.69
C GLY A 279 35.02 -35.51 53.96
N HIS A 280 34.84 -36.52 53.14
CA HIS A 280 33.91 -37.67 53.28
C HIS A 280 32.53 -37.58 52.69
N GLN A 281 32.29 -38.39 51.67
CA GLN A 281 32.09 -39.87 51.51
C GLN A 281 30.60 -40.26 51.36
N HIS A 282 30.41 -40.96 50.25
CA HIS A 282 29.61 -42.15 49.97
C HIS A 282 28.21 -42.36 50.60
N SER A 283 27.32 -42.72 49.73
CA SER A 283 26.63 -44.02 49.57
C SER A 283 25.46 -43.81 48.60
N GLU A 284 25.38 -44.42 47.43
CA GLU A 284 24.86 -45.73 47.02
C GLU A 284 23.55 -46.15 47.72
N ASP A 285 22.69 -46.63 46.83
CA ASP A 285 21.50 -47.51 47.01
C ASP A 285 20.15 -46.78 47.22
N GLU A 286 19.26 -46.93 46.32
CA GLU A 286 18.36 -47.91 45.64
C GLU A 286 17.55 -47.23 44.54
#